data_5eaa2b96fc54c99f955a1a8587c09efa
#
_entry.id   5eaa2b96fc54c99f955a1a8587c09efa
#
_cell.length_a   1.000
_cell.length_b   1.000
_cell.length_c   1.000
_cell.angle_alpha   90.00
_cell.angle_beta   90.00
_cell.angle_gamma   90.00
#
_symmetry.space_group_name_H-M   'P 1'
#
loop_
_entity.id
_entity.type
_entity.pdbx_description
1 polymer ?
#
loop_
_entity_poly.entity_id
_entity_poly.type
_entity_poly.pdbx_seq_one_letter_code
_entity_poly.pdbx_strand_id
1 'polypeptide(L)'
;ASQSHWLTAEERSQVLSDLKAAGWSELGERDAIYKEFHFKSFNQAFGFMTRVALQAEKMNHHPEWSNVYSKVQITLTSHDCGGLTRRDVRLARFIDTAAAS
;
A
#
# COMPACT_ATOMS: atom_id res chain seq x y z
N ALA A 1 0.89 9.16 -19.62
CA ALA A 1 1.96 9.24 -18.69
C ALA A 1 1.41 9.33 -17.28
N SER A 2 2.05 10.14 -16.40
CA SER A 2 1.63 10.17 -15.00
C SER A 2 0.17 10.60 -14.80
N GLN A 3 -0.34 11.45 -15.66
CA GLN A 3 -1.71 11.94 -15.56
C GLN A 3 -2.76 10.82 -15.60
N SER A 4 -2.47 9.75 -16.34
CA SER A 4 -3.41 8.63 -16.44
C SER A 4 -3.55 7.87 -15.12
N HIS A 5 -2.64 8.07 -14.18
CA HIS A 5 -2.66 7.40 -12.88
C HIS A 5 -3.33 8.23 -11.77
N TRP A 6 -3.56 9.51 -12.01
CA TRP A 6 -4.17 10.39 -11.02
C TRP A 6 -5.62 9.99 -10.77
N LEU A 7 -6.02 10.14 -9.52
CA LEU A 7 -7.41 9.93 -9.12
C LEU A 7 -8.19 11.22 -9.33
N THR A 8 -9.44 11.10 -9.82
CA THR A 8 -10.35 12.24 -9.79
C THR A 8 -10.74 12.50 -8.34
N ALA A 9 -11.30 13.68 -8.05
CA ALA A 9 -11.73 14.00 -6.68
C ALA A 9 -12.76 12.99 -6.17
N GLU A 10 -13.68 12.57 -7.03
CA GLU A 10 -14.70 11.58 -6.66
C GLU A 10 -14.10 10.21 -6.41
N GLU A 11 -13.21 9.76 -7.30
CA GLU A 11 -12.51 8.49 -7.12
C GLU A 11 -11.70 8.51 -5.84
N ARG A 12 -11.00 9.60 -5.58
CA ARG A 12 -10.17 9.73 -4.39
C ARG A 12 -10.98 9.57 -3.11
N SER A 13 -12.12 10.27 -3.03
CA SER A 13 -13.01 10.17 -1.87
C SER A 13 -13.48 8.73 -1.65
N GLN A 14 -13.90 8.08 -2.72
CA GLN A 14 -14.42 6.72 -2.64
C GLN A 14 -13.34 5.72 -2.24
N VAL A 15 -12.18 5.77 -2.91
CA VAL A 15 -11.13 4.79 -2.61
C VAL A 15 -10.53 5.02 -1.24
N LEU A 16 -10.40 6.26 -0.77
CA LEU A 16 -9.90 6.51 0.58
C LEU A 16 -10.87 6.00 1.63
N SER A 17 -12.17 6.15 1.39
CA SER A 17 -13.19 5.60 2.29
C SER A 17 -13.06 4.07 2.35
N ASP A 18 -12.94 3.42 1.21
CA ASP A 18 -12.79 1.96 1.14
C ASP A 18 -11.52 1.48 1.83
N LEU A 19 -10.40 2.17 1.60
CA LEU A 19 -9.14 1.80 2.21
C LEU A 19 -9.14 2.02 3.72
N LYS A 20 -9.76 3.09 4.19
CA LYS A 20 -9.90 3.32 5.64
C LYS A 20 -10.73 2.22 6.27
N ALA A 21 -11.79 1.79 5.62
CA ALA A 21 -12.60 0.69 6.10
C ALA A 21 -11.80 -0.62 6.16
N ALA A 22 -10.80 -0.77 5.31
CA ALA A 22 -9.93 -1.95 5.29
C ALA A 22 -8.76 -1.83 6.26
N GLY A 23 -8.62 -0.71 6.97
CA GLY A 23 -7.59 -0.53 7.99
C GLY A 23 -6.43 0.37 7.61
N TRP A 24 -6.47 0.98 6.42
CA TRP A 24 -5.45 1.94 6.02
C TRP A 24 -5.72 3.31 6.63
N SER A 25 -4.67 4.04 6.93
CA SER A 25 -4.77 5.40 7.45
C SER A 25 -4.13 6.36 6.45
N GLU A 26 -4.73 7.54 6.33
CA GLU A 26 -4.14 8.60 5.53
C GLU A 26 -3.15 9.37 6.40
N LEU A 27 -1.94 9.62 5.88
CA LEU A 27 -0.94 10.37 6.64
C LEU A 27 -1.28 11.86 6.63
N GLY A 28 -1.04 12.54 7.79
CA GLY A 28 -1.41 13.94 7.93
C GLY A 28 -0.47 14.91 7.23
N GLU A 29 0.80 14.51 7.03
CA GLU A 29 1.84 15.39 6.49
C GLU A 29 2.25 15.03 5.07
N ARG A 30 1.72 13.95 4.52
CA ARG A 30 2.03 13.49 3.17
C ARG A 30 0.75 12.97 2.52
N ASP A 31 0.67 13.07 1.21
CA ASP A 31 -0.41 12.44 0.44
C ASP A 31 -0.05 10.96 0.24
N ALA A 32 -0.28 10.18 1.28
CA ALA A 32 0.13 8.77 1.35
C ALA A 32 -0.80 8.01 2.30
N ILE A 33 -0.81 6.70 2.16
CA ILE A 33 -1.57 5.83 3.06
C ILE A 33 -0.63 4.87 3.78
N TYR A 34 -1.03 4.47 4.98
CA TYR A 34 -0.21 3.67 5.89
C TYR A 34 -1.03 2.55 6.51
N LYS A 35 -0.41 1.38 6.64
CA LYS A 35 -1.02 0.27 7.39
C LYS A 35 0.07 -0.58 8.04
N GLU A 36 -0.23 -1.07 9.24
CA GLU A 36 0.66 -1.95 9.98
C GLU A 36 0.04 -3.35 10.03
N PHE A 37 0.89 -4.35 9.76
CA PHE A 37 0.46 -5.75 9.73
C PHE A 37 1.23 -6.53 10.79
N HIS A 38 0.53 -7.47 11.44
CA HIS A 38 1.13 -8.34 12.45
C HIS A 38 0.89 -9.80 12.06
N PHE A 39 1.97 -10.58 12.09
CA PHE A 39 1.91 -11.98 11.71
C PHE A 39 2.32 -12.85 12.91
N LYS A 40 2.22 -14.16 12.76
CA LYS A 40 2.55 -15.09 13.84
C LYS A 40 4.04 -15.30 14.01
N SER A 41 4.82 -15.06 12.97
CA SER A 41 6.26 -15.31 12.98
C SER A 41 6.95 -14.41 11.99
N PHE A 42 8.27 -14.31 12.11
CA PHE A 42 9.09 -13.61 11.13
C PHE A 42 8.96 -14.25 9.75
N ASN A 43 8.94 -15.58 9.72
CA ASN A 43 8.83 -16.29 8.44
C ASN A 43 7.55 -15.92 7.70
N GLN A 44 6.44 -15.83 8.41
CA GLN A 44 5.17 -15.42 7.79
C GLN A 44 5.21 -13.97 7.33
N ALA A 45 5.79 -13.09 8.15
CA ALA A 45 5.94 -11.67 7.80
C ALA A 45 6.80 -11.52 6.55
N PHE A 46 7.93 -12.21 6.51
CA PHE A 46 8.85 -12.09 5.38
C PHE A 46 8.30 -12.74 4.11
N GLY A 47 7.57 -13.84 4.25
CA GLY A 47 6.87 -14.45 3.12
C GLY A 47 5.84 -13.51 2.53
N PHE A 48 5.09 -12.83 3.38
CA PHE A 48 4.16 -11.79 2.96
C PHE A 48 4.90 -10.68 2.20
N MET A 49 5.99 -10.17 2.76
CA MET A 49 6.79 -9.13 2.11
C MET A 49 7.31 -9.59 0.75
N THR A 50 7.73 -10.85 0.65
CA THR A 50 8.22 -11.40 -0.61
C THR A 50 7.12 -11.38 -1.67
N ARG A 51 5.92 -11.79 -1.33
CA ARG A 51 4.79 -11.78 -2.27
C ARG A 51 4.46 -10.35 -2.71
N VAL A 52 4.47 -9.41 -1.77
CA VAL A 52 4.22 -8.00 -2.10
C VAL A 52 5.35 -7.46 -2.97
N ALA A 53 6.60 -7.83 -2.67
CA ALA A 53 7.74 -7.37 -3.45
C ALA A 53 7.64 -7.82 -4.91
N LEU A 54 7.23 -9.06 -5.15
CA LEU A 54 7.05 -9.55 -6.52
C LEU A 54 5.99 -8.77 -7.27
N GLN A 55 4.88 -8.46 -6.62
CA GLN A 55 3.82 -7.67 -7.24
C GLN A 55 4.27 -6.22 -7.47
N ALA A 56 4.98 -5.64 -6.49
CA ALA A 56 5.49 -4.28 -6.61
C ALA A 56 6.45 -4.16 -7.78
N GLU A 57 7.31 -5.15 -7.95
CA GLU A 57 8.26 -5.16 -9.07
C GLU A 57 7.54 -5.28 -10.39
N LYS A 58 6.52 -6.13 -10.46
CA LYS A 58 5.71 -6.30 -11.66
C LYS A 58 5.01 -5.02 -12.07
N MET A 59 4.54 -4.26 -11.09
CA MET A 59 3.86 -2.97 -11.31
C MET A 59 4.85 -1.83 -11.52
N ASN A 60 6.13 -2.06 -11.24
CA ASN A 60 7.14 -1.03 -11.17
C ASN A 60 6.70 0.10 -10.23
N HIS A 61 6.15 -0.28 -9.08
CA HIS A 61 5.64 0.64 -8.07
C HIS A 61 5.93 0.07 -6.70
N HIS A 62 6.82 0.72 -5.95
CA HIS A 62 7.43 0.13 -4.77
C HIS A 62 6.96 0.81 -3.49
N PRO A 63 6.66 0.03 -2.43
CA PRO A 63 6.25 0.60 -1.15
C PRO A 63 7.44 1.13 -0.36
N GLU A 64 7.15 2.04 0.57
CA GLU A 64 8.08 2.38 1.66
C GLU A 64 7.68 1.48 2.80
N TRP A 65 8.59 0.67 3.30
CA TRP A 65 8.22 -0.26 4.35
C TRP A 65 9.37 -0.59 5.29
N SER A 66 8.99 -1.10 6.45
CA SER A 66 9.95 -1.60 7.43
C SER A 66 9.39 -2.86 8.06
N ASN A 67 10.29 -3.68 8.57
CA ASN A 67 9.94 -4.94 9.21
C ASN A 67 10.75 -5.13 10.47
N VAL A 68 10.06 -5.49 11.55
CA VAL A 68 10.72 -5.91 12.79
C VAL A 68 10.00 -7.18 13.23
N TYR A 69 10.71 -8.30 13.19
CA TYR A 69 10.22 -9.62 13.53
C TYR A 69 8.90 -9.94 12.80
N SER A 70 7.78 -9.96 13.49
CA SER A 70 6.47 -10.33 12.93
C SER A 70 5.65 -9.12 12.49
N LYS A 71 6.19 -7.91 12.60
CA LYS A 71 5.49 -6.68 12.27
C LYS A 71 6.02 -6.11 10.95
N VAL A 72 5.10 -5.67 10.09
CA VAL A 72 5.43 -5.01 8.83
C VAL A 72 4.66 -3.70 8.75
N GLN A 73 5.36 -2.59 8.52
CA GLN A 73 4.75 -1.27 8.39
C GLN A 73 4.92 -0.83 6.94
N ILE A 74 3.83 -0.44 6.30
CA ILE A 74 3.84 -0.11 4.87
C ILE A 74 3.22 1.25 4.64
N THR A 75 3.94 2.10 3.90
CA THR A 75 3.45 3.39 3.42
C THR A 75 3.44 3.36 1.91
N LEU A 76 2.34 3.79 1.31
CA LEU A 76 2.19 3.84 -0.14
C LEU A 76 1.96 5.26 -0.61
N THR A 77 2.73 5.65 -1.60
CA THR A 77 2.58 6.92 -2.30
C THR A 77 3.27 6.79 -3.66
N SER A 78 2.91 7.63 -4.61
CA SER A 78 3.55 7.64 -5.93
C SER A 78 4.54 8.79 -5.97
N HIS A 79 5.82 8.48 -5.77
CA HIS A 79 6.88 9.49 -5.69
C HIS A 79 6.97 10.33 -6.97
N ASP A 80 6.80 9.69 -8.12
CA ASP A 80 6.88 10.36 -9.42
C ASP A 80 5.70 11.30 -9.69
N CYS A 81 4.60 11.13 -8.94
CA CYS A 81 3.41 11.96 -9.08
C CYS A 81 3.21 12.90 -7.91
N GLY A 82 4.00 12.76 -6.85
CA GLY A 82 3.89 13.59 -5.65
C GLY A 82 2.72 13.27 -4.76
N GLY A 83 2.09 12.10 -4.90
CA GLY A 83 0.96 11.74 -4.07
C GLY A 83 0.30 10.45 -4.50
N LEU A 84 -0.90 10.20 -3.97
CA LEU A 84 -1.64 8.96 -4.22
C LEU A 84 -2.18 8.89 -5.64
N THR A 85 -2.05 7.71 -6.24
CA THR A 85 -2.56 7.42 -7.57
C THR A 85 -3.26 6.06 -7.56
N ARG A 86 -3.80 5.67 -8.73
CA ARG A 86 -4.42 4.35 -8.88
C ARG A 86 -3.46 3.19 -8.60
N ARG A 87 -2.17 3.41 -8.83
CA ARG A 87 -1.16 2.39 -8.54
C ARG A 87 -1.10 2.06 -7.06
N ASP A 88 -1.21 3.08 -6.22
CA ASP A 88 -1.21 2.89 -4.76
C ASP A 88 -2.43 2.11 -4.31
N VAL A 89 -3.59 2.45 -4.84
CA VAL A 89 -4.84 1.75 -4.52
C VAL A 89 -4.75 0.29 -4.93
N ARG A 90 -4.26 0.05 -6.12
CA ARG A 90 -4.12 -1.33 -6.64
C ARG A 90 -3.17 -2.15 -5.79
N LEU A 91 -2.03 -1.56 -5.41
CA LEU A 91 -1.06 -2.26 -4.59
C LEU A 91 -1.61 -2.48 -3.18
N ALA A 92 -2.31 -1.51 -2.60
CA ALA A 92 -2.93 -1.66 -1.28
C ALA A 92 -3.91 -2.84 -1.25
N ARG A 93 -4.71 -2.99 -2.28
CA ARG A 93 -5.66 -4.10 -2.36
C ARG A 93 -4.97 -5.44 -2.49
N PHE A 94 -3.89 -5.50 -3.27
CA PHE A 94 -3.09 -6.71 -3.36
C PHE A 94 -2.46 -7.06 -2.01
N ILE A 95 -1.94 -6.05 -1.32
CA ILE A 95 -1.32 -6.22 0.00
C ILE A 95 -2.32 -6.83 0.98
N ASP A 96 -3.55 -6.30 1.02
CA ASP A 96 -4.58 -6.83 1.91
C ASP A 96 -4.91 -8.28 1.58
N THR A 97 -5.00 -8.61 0.31
CA THR A 97 -5.25 -9.98 -0.13
C THR A 97 -4.11 -10.91 0.29
N ALA A 98 -2.87 -10.47 0.10
CA ALA A 98 -1.71 -11.27 0.46
C ALA A 98 -1.63 -11.48 1.98
N ALA A 99 -2.01 -10.48 2.77
CA ALA A 99 -1.98 -10.57 4.22
C ALA A 99 -3.03 -11.55 4.75
N ALA A 100 -4.14 -11.70 4.05
CA ALA A 100 -5.23 -12.59 4.46
C ALA A 100 -4.98 -14.06 4.10
N SER A 101 -3.95 -14.35 3.31
CA SER A 101 -3.66 -15.72 2.84
C SER A 101 -2.93 -16.58 3.86
#